data_5e544adb9572c7ec9e2f8f017c81f9a1
#
_entry.id   5e544adb9572c7ec9e2f8f017c81f9a1
#
_cell.length_a   1.000
_cell.length_b   1.000
_cell.length_c   1.000
_cell.angle_alpha   90.00
_cell.angle_beta   90.00
_cell.angle_gamma   90.00
#
_symmetry.space_group_name_H-M   'P 1'
#
loop_
_entity.id
_entity.type
_entity.pdbx_description
1 polymer ?
#
loop_
_entity_poly.entity_id
_entity_poly.type
_entity_poly.pdbx_seq_one_letter_code
_entity_poly.pdbx_strand_id
1 'polypeptide(L)'
;VGKCTAFSALIPKLKQKSEVQIYTPYIGCFASNPDIKLVLEQTLPLTDPRIMASDNIFYCEPYKSNFQFGKQHIIESYCEHHGVEYDKSMTPKLYTEHHKDSVKEWLTKNEIGKYIMIQFSGGQPQMGFNANNQYTNINPNRNYQPYLAQQVVNMLRKEYPDTTIINCVLPNEPHYNDTIRCDLHWTQLHEMLKDAEGFVAIDSCLQHFSSSANKAGVVIWGSTRWTQFGYSHNENLQFHMGNKWDETKFNDSDPRNNMVSPKIIIDKFKSLNKNKQVACATE
;
A
#
# COMPACT_ATOMS: atom_id res chain seq x y z
N VAL A 1 8.19 1.30 2.39
CA VAL A 1 7.26 2.28 1.77
C VAL A 1 5.96 2.36 2.57
N GLY A 2 5.18 1.28 2.75
CA GLY A 2 3.86 1.34 3.38
C GLY A 2 3.82 1.98 4.78
N LYS A 3 4.76 1.65 5.67
CA LYS A 3 4.87 2.29 7.00
C LYS A 3 5.11 3.80 6.89
N CYS A 4 6.00 4.23 6.00
CA CYS A 4 6.28 5.65 5.77
C CYS A 4 5.04 6.37 5.22
N THR A 5 4.30 5.73 4.32
CA THR A 5 3.03 6.26 3.83
C THR A 5 2.03 6.43 4.98
N ALA A 6 1.83 5.41 5.82
CA ALA A 6 0.94 5.52 6.98
C ALA A 6 1.37 6.62 7.95
N PHE A 7 2.69 6.75 8.20
CA PHE A 7 3.25 7.80 9.06
C PHE A 7 2.96 9.22 8.52
N SER A 8 2.88 9.40 7.21
CA SER A 8 2.60 10.72 6.63
C SER A 8 1.28 11.35 7.10
N ALA A 9 0.35 10.54 7.63
CA ALA A 9 -0.89 11.02 8.22
C ALA A 9 -0.67 11.92 9.46
N LEU A 10 0.46 11.76 10.16
CA LEU A 10 0.77 12.51 11.38
C LEU A 10 1.41 13.87 11.11
N ILE A 11 2.05 14.04 9.95
CA ILE A 11 2.89 15.21 9.64
C ILE A 11 2.16 16.55 9.91
N PRO A 12 0.91 16.74 9.48
CA PRO A 12 0.21 18.00 9.74
C PRO A 12 0.03 18.33 11.23
N LYS A 13 -0.15 17.30 12.07
CA LYS A 13 -0.27 17.46 13.53
C LYS A 13 1.11 17.69 14.19
N LEU A 14 2.14 17.01 13.72
CA LEU A 14 3.51 17.22 14.20
C LEU A 14 4.00 18.63 13.87
N LYS A 15 3.71 19.13 12.67
CA LYS A 15 4.05 20.48 12.23
C LYS A 15 3.46 21.58 13.11
N GLN A 16 2.29 21.34 13.72
CA GLN A 16 1.68 22.28 14.67
C GLN A 16 2.46 22.41 15.98
N LYS A 17 3.24 21.38 16.34
CA LYS A 17 4.00 21.33 17.59
C LYS A 17 5.45 21.76 17.44
N SER A 18 6.05 21.45 16.28
CA SER A 18 7.47 21.70 16.03
C SER A 18 7.78 21.67 14.54
N GLU A 19 8.98 22.11 14.19
CA GLU A 19 9.52 21.92 12.86
C GLU A 19 9.83 20.43 12.62
N VAL A 20 9.35 19.88 11.50
CA VAL A 20 9.49 18.44 11.19
C VAL A 20 10.63 18.22 10.21
N GLN A 21 11.53 17.33 10.57
CA GLN A 21 12.57 16.79 9.68
C GLN A 21 12.43 15.26 9.64
N ILE A 22 12.67 14.67 8.48
CA ILE A 22 12.54 13.22 8.28
C ILE A 22 13.88 12.64 7.82
N TYR A 23 14.30 11.57 8.46
CA TYR A 23 15.45 10.76 8.08
C TYR A 23 14.98 9.36 7.70
N THR A 24 15.10 8.98 6.42
CA THR A 24 14.45 7.79 5.89
C THR A 24 15.11 7.25 4.62
N PRO A 25 15.08 5.91 4.38
CA PRO A 25 15.47 5.36 3.07
C PRO A 25 14.40 5.60 1.98
N TYR A 26 13.22 6.10 2.36
CA TYR A 26 12.07 6.30 1.46
C TYR A 26 11.73 7.78 1.27
N ILE A 27 12.72 8.54 0.80
CA ILE A 27 12.63 10.00 0.60
C ILE A 27 11.36 10.38 -0.16
N GLY A 28 11.01 9.64 -1.21
CA GLY A 28 9.84 9.93 -2.05
C GLY A 28 8.50 9.94 -1.31
N CYS A 29 8.39 9.34 -0.10
CA CYS A 29 7.18 9.48 0.72
C CYS A 29 6.99 10.89 1.28
N PHE A 30 8.05 11.70 1.31
CA PHE A 30 8.08 12.92 2.09
C PHE A 30 8.64 14.14 1.33
N ALA A 31 9.39 13.91 0.25
CA ALA A 31 10.21 14.95 -0.41
C ALA A 31 9.43 16.19 -0.87
N SER A 32 8.18 16.04 -1.25
CA SER A 32 7.33 17.14 -1.72
C SER A 32 6.28 17.59 -0.69
N ASN A 33 6.39 17.10 0.56
CA ASN A 33 5.43 17.46 1.60
C ASN A 33 5.74 18.89 2.15
N PRO A 34 4.81 19.84 2.02
CA PRO A 34 5.04 21.23 2.42
C PRO A 34 5.16 21.43 3.94
N ASP A 35 4.76 20.45 4.74
CA ASP A 35 4.84 20.49 6.19
C ASP A 35 6.17 19.97 6.74
N ILE A 36 7.07 19.53 5.86
CA ILE A 36 8.39 18.99 6.23
C ILE A 36 9.47 19.98 5.79
N LYS A 37 10.31 20.41 6.73
CA LYS A 37 11.42 21.31 6.44
C LYS A 37 12.55 20.64 5.67
N LEU A 38 12.87 19.40 6.03
CA LEU A 38 14.02 18.69 5.48
C LEU A 38 13.77 17.18 5.47
N VAL A 39 14.06 16.57 4.33
CA VAL A 39 14.11 15.10 4.20
C VAL A 39 15.52 14.68 3.91
N LEU A 40 16.07 13.80 4.74
CA LEU A 40 17.43 13.28 4.64
C LEU A 40 17.43 11.79 4.34
N GLU A 41 18.37 11.37 3.53
CA GLU A 41 18.54 9.97 3.19
C GLU A 41 19.22 9.19 4.33
N GLN A 42 18.74 7.99 4.64
CA GLN A 42 19.26 7.14 5.72
C GLN A 42 20.71 6.66 5.51
N THR A 43 21.28 6.87 4.34
CA THR A 43 22.70 6.60 4.07
C THR A 43 23.65 7.56 4.80
N LEU A 44 23.14 8.72 5.25
CA LEU A 44 23.92 9.67 6.03
C LEU A 44 24.24 9.12 7.43
N PRO A 45 25.45 9.34 7.97
CA PRO A 45 25.77 8.96 9.33
C PRO A 45 24.93 9.79 10.31
N LEU A 46 24.57 9.21 11.46
CA LEU A 46 23.85 9.92 12.53
C LEU A 46 24.61 11.14 13.07
N THR A 47 25.93 11.20 12.85
CA THR A 47 26.79 12.35 13.16
C THR A 47 26.73 13.47 12.13
N ASP A 48 25.91 13.33 11.06
CA ASP A 48 25.73 14.41 10.09
C ASP A 48 25.22 15.68 10.82
N PRO A 49 25.86 16.85 10.60
CA PRO A 49 25.49 18.08 11.32
C PRO A 49 24.01 18.47 11.18
N ARG A 50 23.34 18.10 10.07
CA ARG A 50 21.92 18.38 9.87
C ARG A 50 21.03 17.53 10.78
N ILE A 51 21.45 16.31 11.10
CA ILE A 51 20.75 15.41 12.04
C ILE A 51 21.06 15.87 13.48
N MET A 52 22.33 16.17 13.77
CA MET A 52 22.77 16.59 15.09
C MET A 52 22.21 17.94 15.53
N ALA A 53 21.81 18.80 14.57
CA ALA A 53 21.14 20.07 14.86
C ALA A 53 19.68 19.92 15.31
N SER A 54 19.14 18.71 15.38
CA SER A 54 17.79 18.46 15.84
C SER A 54 17.71 18.41 17.37
N ASP A 55 16.75 19.13 17.96
CA ASP A 55 16.53 19.13 19.42
C ASP A 55 16.11 17.77 19.96
N ASN A 56 15.34 17.02 19.13
CA ASN A 56 14.84 15.71 19.49
C ASN A 56 14.90 14.77 18.28
N ILE A 57 15.36 13.55 18.50
CA ILE A 57 15.39 12.48 17.49
C ILE A 57 14.47 11.35 17.98
N PHE A 58 13.46 11.02 17.20
CA PHE A 58 12.53 9.94 17.48
C PHE A 58 12.70 8.80 16.47
N TYR A 59 12.90 7.59 16.98
CA TYR A 59 12.85 6.39 16.15
C TYR A 59 11.39 5.98 15.95
N CYS A 60 10.95 6.03 14.70
CA CYS A 60 9.55 5.81 14.35
C CYS A 60 9.24 4.33 14.09
N GLU A 61 8.91 3.60 15.15
CA GLU A 61 8.51 2.19 15.07
C GLU A 61 7.12 1.98 15.70
N PRO A 62 6.10 1.50 14.94
CA PRO A 62 4.74 1.37 15.44
C PRO A 62 4.52 0.15 16.34
N TYR A 63 5.45 -0.81 16.36
CA TYR A 63 5.26 -2.13 16.97
C TYR A 63 5.35 -2.12 18.49
N LYS A 64 4.51 -1.32 19.15
CA LYS A 64 4.33 -1.36 20.60
C LYS A 64 3.25 -2.36 21.01
N SER A 65 3.12 -2.63 22.31
CA SER A 65 2.27 -3.68 22.86
C SER A 65 0.82 -3.67 22.35
N ASN A 66 0.13 -2.53 22.41
CA ASN A 66 -1.24 -2.45 21.93
C ASN A 66 -1.38 -2.75 20.44
N PHE A 67 -0.46 -2.26 19.63
CA PHE A 67 -0.41 -2.56 18.21
C PHE A 67 -0.09 -4.04 17.96
N GLN A 68 0.90 -4.61 18.67
CA GLN A 68 1.27 -6.02 18.53
C GLN A 68 0.10 -6.96 18.84
N PHE A 69 -0.75 -6.60 19.81
CA PHE A 69 -1.95 -7.37 20.13
C PHE A 69 -3.17 -7.06 19.26
N GLY A 70 -3.00 -6.32 18.19
CA GLY A 70 -4.08 -6.05 17.22
C GLY A 70 -5.14 -5.07 17.68
N LYS A 71 -4.88 -4.29 18.74
CA LYS A 71 -5.83 -3.37 19.35
C LYS A 71 -5.84 -1.97 18.75
N GLN A 72 -4.86 -1.67 17.90
CA GLN A 72 -4.68 -0.34 17.32
C GLN A 72 -4.44 -0.41 15.82
N HIS A 73 -4.89 0.61 15.11
CA HIS A 73 -4.46 0.87 13.74
C HIS A 73 -3.04 1.45 13.73
N ILE A 74 -2.28 1.23 12.66
CA ILE A 74 -0.88 1.70 12.53
C ILE A 74 -0.75 3.21 12.72
N ILE A 75 -1.69 4.01 12.21
CA ILE A 75 -1.70 5.47 12.40
C ILE A 75 -1.91 5.82 13.87
N GLU A 76 -2.83 5.14 14.55
CA GLU A 76 -3.08 5.34 15.99
C GLU A 76 -1.85 5.00 16.83
N SER A 77 -1.16 3.91 16.51
CA SER A 77 0.09 3.54 17.17
C SER A 77 1.18 4.59 16.98
N TYR A 78 1.31 5.16 15.78
CA TYR A 78 2.22 6.27 15.56
C TYR A 78 1.82 7.51 16.34
N CYS A 79 0.53 7.83 16.42
CA CYS A 79 0.03 8.96 17.21
C CYS A 79 0.38 8.81 18.69
N GLU A 80 0.15 7.63 19.28
CA GLU A 80 0.53 7.33 20.66
C GLU A 80 2.04 7.49 20.88
N HIS A 81 2.85 6.98 19.94
CA HIS A 81 4.31 7.08 20.04
C HIS A 81 4.83 8.51 20.05
N HIS A 82 4.19 9.40 19.31
CA HIS A 82 4.61 10.80 19.16
C HIS A 82 3.80 11.78 20.02
N GLY A 83 2.97 11.28 20.94
CA GLY A 83 2.13 12.14 21.79
C GLY A 83 1.17 13.01 20.99
N VAL A 84 0.68 12.52 19.85
CA VAL A 84 -0.32 13.18 19.00
C VAL A 84 -1.66 12.56 19.27
N GLU A 85 -2.69 13.37 19.39
CA GLU A 85 -4.06 12.87 19.52
C GLU A 85 -4.52 12.20 18.20
N TYR A 86 -4.96 10.95 18.30
CA TYR A 86 -5.47 10.21 17.16
C TYR A 86 -6.89 10.65 16.80
N ASP A 87 -7.11 10.87 15.52
CA ASP A 87 -8.42 11.11 14.93
C ASP A 87 -8.63 10.12 13.78
N LYS A 88 -9.79 9.45 13.78
CA LYS A 88 -10.16 8.45 12.76
C LYS A 88 -10.21 9.02 11.33
N SER A 89 -10.32 10.34 11.17
CA SER A 89 -10.25 11.00 9.88
C SER A 89 -8.81 11.17 9.34
N MET A 90 -7.80 10.87 10.16
CA MET A 90 -6.40 10.96 9.73
C MET A 90 -6.10 9.95 8.63
N THR A 91 -5.69 10.45 7.49
CA THR A 91 -5.33 9.65 6.33
C THR A 91 -3.91 9.98 5.87
N PRO A 92 -3.18 9.02 5.30
CA PRO A 92 -1.89 9.28 4.65
C PRO A 92 -1.98 10.41 3.64
N LYS A 93 -0.90 11.18 3.52
CA LYS A 93 -0.77 12.28 2.55
C LYS A 93 0.54 12.16 1.79
N LEU A 94 0.44 11.89 0.50
CA LEU A 94 1.57 11.86 -0.42
C LEU A 94 1.40 12.96 -1.47
N TYR A 95 2.48 13.62 -1.80
CA TYR A 95 2.52 14.75 -2.75
C TYR A 95 3.31 14.30 -3.98
N THR A 96 2.62 13.79 -4.98
CA THR A 96 3.22 13.14 -6.16
C THR A 96 2.87 13.83 -7.47
N GLU A 97 2.28 15.01 -7.43
CA GLU A 97 1.81 15.77 -8.60
C GLU A 97 2.94 16.06 -9.61
N HIS A 98 4.18 16.16 -9.14
CA HIS A 98 5.37 16.31 -9.99
C HIS A 98 5.66 15.10 -10.88
N HIS A 99 5.01 13.95 -10.63
CA HIS A 99 5.09 12.77 -11.48
C HIS A 99 3.99 12.69 -12.54
N LYS A 100 3.04 13.62 -12.57
CA LYS A 100 1.87 13.57 -13.47
C LYS A 100 2.26 13.44 -14.93
N ASP A 101 3.21 14.22 -15.40
CA ASP A 101 3.62 14.22 -16.80
C ASP A 101 4.33 12.90 -17.16
N SER A 102 5.21 12.39 -16.30
CA SER A 102 5.91 11.12 -16.55
C SER A 102 4.96 9.92 -16.53
N VAL A 103 3.92 9.94 -15.69
CA VAL A 103 2.87 8.90 -15.68
C VAL A 103 2.04 8.99 -16.97
N LYS A 104 1.65 10.18 -17.38
CA LYS A 104 0.91 10.40 -18.63
C LYS A 104 1.70 9.95 -19.86
N GLU A 105 2.99 10.26 -19.90
CA GLU A 105 3.89 9.81 -20.98
C GLU A 105 3.94 8.28 -21.03
N TRP A 106 4.11 7.61 -19.87
CA TRP A 106 4.13 6.16 -19.79
C TRP A 106 2.81 5.53 -20.27
N LEU A 107 1.67 6.07 -19.84
CA LEU A 107 0.34 5.61 -20.27
C LEU A 107 0.17 5.78 -21.78
N THR A 108 0.55 6.91 -22.33
CA THR A 108 0.47 7.21 -23.77
C THR A 108 1.36 6.28 -24.59
N LYS A 109 2.61 6.06 -24.16
CA LYS A 109 3.58 5.16 -24.82
C LYS A 109 3.08 3.72 -24.89
N ASN A 110 2.32 3.28 -23.88
CA ASN A 110 1.74 1.93 -23.81
C ASN A 110 0.29 1.86 -24.34
N GLU A 111 -0.21 2.92 -24.96
CA GLU A 111 -1.57 3.02 -25.53
C GLU A 111 -2.69 2.70 -24.51
N ILE A 112 -2.47 3.12 -23.24
CA ILE A 112 -3.39 2.84 -22.15
C ILE A 112 -4.36 4.00 -21.96
N GLY A 113 -5.65 3.71 -22.12
CA GLY A 113 -6.76 4.61 -21.77
C GLY A 113 -7.25 4.32 -20.34
N LYS A 114 -8.35 3.56 -20.23
CA LYS A 114 -8.88 3.10 -18.94
C LYS A 114 -8.05 1.95 -18.40
N TYR A 115 -7.82 1.92 -17.09
CA TYR A 115 -7.04 0.86 -16.48
C TYR A 115 -7.42 0.52 -15.05
N ILE A 116 -7.17 -0.74 -14.68
CA ILE A 116 -7.26 -1.29 -13.32
C ILE A 116 -5.86 -1.68 -12.89
N MET A 117 -5.46 -1.32 -11.68
CA MET A 117 -4.16 -1.69 -11.13
C MET A 117 -4.27 -2.96 -10.28
N ILE A 118 -3.34 -3.90 -10.44
CA ILE A 118 -3.26 -5.11 -9.61
C ILE A 118 -1.88 -5.23 -8.96
N GLN A 119 -1.85 -5.76 -7.72
CA GLN A 119 -0.63 -6.09 -7.00
C GLN A 119 -0.85 -7.32 -6.12
N PHE A 120 -0.51 -8.50 -6.61
CA PHE A 120 -0.71 -9.77 -5.90
C PHE A 120 0.56 -10.30 -5.23
N SER A 121 1.68 -9.61 -5.40
CA SER A 121 2.95 -9.87 -4.74
C SER A 121 3.44 -8.61 -4.04
N GLY A 122 4.22 -8.77 -3.00
CA GLY A 122 4.81 -7.65 -2.30
C GLY A 122 5.48 -8.07 -1.00
N GLY A 123 6.19 -7.14 -0.42
CA GLY A 123 6.99 -7.34 0.77
C GLY A 123 8.45 -7.05 0.50
N GLN A 124 9.22 -6.91 1.59
CA GLN A 124 10.67 -6.90 1.43
C GLN A 124 11.09 -8.29 0.94
N PRO A 125 12.00 -8.35 -0.03
CA PRO A 125 12.69 -9.58 -0.32
C PRO A 125 13.28 -10.08 1.00
N GLN A 126 12.80 -11.19 1.52
CA GLN A 126 13.64 -11.95 2.43
C GLN A 126 14.86 -12.29 1.59
N MET A 127 16.04 -11.82 1.99
CA MET A 127 17.29 -12.19 1.35
C MET A 127 17.53 -13.68 1.65
N GLY A 128 16.83 -14.52 0.93
CA GLY A 128 16.99 -15.95 0.86
C GLY A 128 17.40 -16.29 -0.55
N PHE A 129 18.69 -16.50 -0.75
CA PHE A 129 19.16 -17.19 -1.93
C PHE A 129 18.74 -18.64 -1.78
N ASN A 130 17.99 -19.18 -2.77
CA ASN A 130 17.87 -20.63 -2.86
C ASN A 130 19.23 -21.23 -3.23
N ALA A 131 19.37 -22.57 -3.13
CA ALA A 131 20.60 -23.28 -3.45
C ALA A 131 21.18 -22.98 -4.87
N ASN A 132 20.42 -22.30 -5.74
CA ASN A 132 20.79 -21.93 -7.10
C ASN A 132 21.05 -20.42 -7.24
N ASN A 133 21.27 -19.66 -6.16
CA ASN A 133 21.45 -18.20 -6.18
C ASN A 133 20.29 -17.41 -6.84
N GLN A 134 19.10 -18.00 -6.94
CA GLN A 134 17.92 -17.30 -7.46
C GLN A 134 17.19 -16.62 -6.30
N TYR A 135 16.86 -15.38 -6.52
CA TYR A 135 16.07 -14.57 -5.63
C TYR A 135 14.63 -15.10 -5.57
N THR A 136 14.25 -15.66 -4.45
CA THR A 136 12.85 -16.08 -4.24
C THR A 136 12.16 -15.07 -3.32
N ASN A 137 11.47 -14.11 -3.91
CA ASN A 137 10.55 -13.24 -3.17
C ASN A 137 9.19 -13.95 -3.01
N ILE A 138 9.20 -15.08 -2.32
CA ILE A 138 7.96 -15.79 -2.03
C ILE A 138 7.70 -15.67 -0.53
N ASN A 139 6.85 -14.72 -0.17
CA ASN A 139 6.19 -14.75 1.13
C ASN A 139 4.80 -15.40 0.95
N PRO A 140 4.67 -16.72 1.11
CA PRO A 140 3.42 -17.44 0.84
C PRO A 140 2.28 -16.97 1.74
N ASN A 141 2.60 -16.41 2.91
CA ASN A 141 1.61 -15.95 3.88
C ASN A 141 1.07 -14.56 3.55
N ARG A 142 1.70 -13.84 2.63
CA ARG A 142 1.31 -12.49 2.22
C ARG A 142 0.88 -12.42 0.77
N ASN A 143 1.61 -13.10 -0.13
CA ASN A 143 1.33 -13.08 -1.55
C ASN A 143 0.07 -13.89 -1.87
N TYR A 144 -0.75 -13.37 -2.76
CA TYR A 144 -1.89 -14.11 -3.27
C TYR A 144 -1.41 -15.19 -4.23
N GLN A 145 -2.04 -16.38 -4.17
CA GLN A 145 -1.58 -17.53 -4.93
C GLN A 145 -1.59 -17.26 -6.45
N PRO A 146 -0.48 -17.50 -7.18
CA PRO A 146 -0.38 -17.09 -8.58
C PRO A 146 -1.48 -17.64 -9.50
N TYR A 147 -1.93 -18.89 -9.28
CA TYR A 147 -3.00 -19.48 -10.08
C TYR A 147 -4.37 -18.82 -9.81
N LEU A 148 -4.64 -18.38 -8.57
CA LEU A 148 -5.85 -17.62 -8.21
C LEU A 148 -5.75 -16.19 -8.75
N ALA A 149 -4.57 -15.58 -8.69
CA ALA A 149 -4.30 -14.27 -9.26
C ALA A 149 -4.58 -14.23 -10.76
N GLN A 150 -4.12 -15.26 -11.51
CA GLN A 150 -4.44 -15.36 -12.94
C GLN A 150 -5.95 -15.52 -13.18
N GLN A 151 -6.67 -16.25 -12.32
CA GLN A 151 -8.13 -16.33 -12.43
C GLN A 151 -8.80 -14.97 -12.21
N VAL A 152 -8.33 -14.17 -11.25
CA VAL A 152 -8.82 -12.79 -11.04
C VAL A 152 -8.59 -11.95 -12.30
N VAL A 153 -7.41 -12.01 -12.90
CA VAL A 153 -7.09 -11.30 -14.15
C VAL A 153 -8.06 -11.71 -15.26
N ASN A 154 -8.24 -13.02 -15.47
CA ASN A 154 -9.15 -13.53 -16.53
C ASN A 154 -10.59 -13.03 -16.31
N MET A 155 -11.05 -13.00 -15.05
CA MET A 155 -12.38 -12.52 -14.73
C MET A 155 -12.50 -10.99 -14.90
N LEU A 156 -11.48 -10.21 -14.51
CA LEU A 156 -11.44 -8.75 -14.76
C LEU A 156 -11.50 -8.45 -16.26
N ARG A 157 -10.72 -9.17 -17.08
CA ARG A 157 -10.73 -9.02 -18.55
C ARG A 157 -12.11 -9.29 -19.15
N LYS A 158 -12.82 -10.30 -18.64
CA LYS A 158 -14.18 -10.63 -19.08
C LYS A 158 -15.19 -9.54 -18.71
N GLU A 159 -15.09 -8.99 -17.49
CA GLU A 159 -16.05 -7.99 -16.97
C GLU A 159 -15.75 -6.57 -17.49
N TYR A 160 -14.50 -6.27 -17.82
CA TYR A 160 -14.01 -4.97 -18.26
C TYR A 160 -13.17 -5.11 -19.53
N PRO A 161 -13.76 -5.50 -20.68
CA PRO A 161 -13.02 -5.83 -21.90
C PRO A 161 -12.22 -4.66 -22.47
N ASP A 162 -12.71 -3.42 -22.29
CA ASP A 162 -12.10 -2.19 -22.80
C ASP A 162 -11.14 -1.54 -21.79
N THR A 163 -10.79 -2.23 -20.71
CA THR A 163 -9.95 -1.70 -19.63
C THR A 163 -8.65 -2.48 -19.54
N THR A 164 -7.53 -1.80 -19.58
CA THR A 164 -6.21 -2.42 -19.42
C THR A 164 -5.96 -2.84 -17.96
N ILE A 165 -5.39 -4.02 -17.75
CA ILE A 165 -4.97 -4.47 -16.42
C ILE A 165 -3.47 -4.23 -16.30
N ILE A 166 -3.08 -3.39 -15.34
CA ILE A 166 -1.69 -3.03 -15.06
C ILE A 166 -1.19 -3.80 -13.84
N ASN A 167 -0.17 -4.62 -14.03
CA ASN A 167 0.45 -5.42 -12.96
C ASN A 167 1.63 -4.68 -12.33
N CYS A 168 1.43 -4.20 -11.10
CA CYS A 168 2.40 -3.45 -10.31
C CYS A 168 3.32 -4.41 -9.55
N VAL A 169 4.41 -4.84 -10.19
CA VAL A 169 5.32 -5.86 -9.67
C VAL A 169 6.79 -5.51 -9.94
N LEU A 170 7.66 -6.00 -9.08
CA LEU A 170 9.10 -5.95 -9.29
C LEU A 170 9.52 -6.92 -10.42
N PRO A 171 10.71 -6.73 -11.02
CA PRO A 171 11.16 -7.56 -12.15
C PRO A 171 11.13 -9.07 -11.90
N ASN A 172 11.37 -9.50 -10.66
CA ASN A 172 11.43 -10.92 -10.28
C ASN A 172 10.12 -11.47 -9.71
N GLU A 173 9.06 -10.65 -9.68
CA GLU A 173 7.74 -11.10 -9.20
C GLU A 173 6.89 -11.65 -10.36
N PRO A 174 5.86 -12.47 -10.05
CA PRO A 174 5.01 -13.07 -11.07
C PRO A 174 4.36 -12.04 -11.99
N HIS A 175 4.43 -12.29 -13.27
CA HIS A 175 3.70 -11.56 -14.31
C HIS A 175 2.55 -12.44 -14.81
N TYR A 176 1.37 -11.85 -14.96
CA TYR A 176 0.16 -12.57 -15.37
C TYR A 176 -0.15 -12.32 -16.84
N ASN A 177 -0.70 -13.34 -17.51
CA ASN A 177 -1.14 -13.22 -18.90
C ASN A 177 -2.19 -12.11 -19.04
N ASP A 178 -2.23 -11.46 -20.19
CA ASP A 178 -3.17 -10.38 -20.51
C ASP A 178 -3.08 -9.15 -19.58
N THR A 179 -1.89 -8.90 -19.00
CA THR A 179 -1.59 -7.69 -18.23
C THR A 179 -0.39 -6.94 -18.80
N ILE A 180 -0.31 -5.66 -18.53
CA ILE A 180 0.88 -4.85 -18.79
C ILE A 180 1.69 -4.74 -17.49
N ARG A 181 2.97 -5.08 -17.53
CA ARG A 181 3.87 -4.88 -16.39
C ARG A 181 4.17 -3.40 -16.24
N CYS A 182 3.99 -2.89 -15.03
CA CYS A 182 4.39 -1.54 -14.69
C CYS A 182 5.84 -1.52 -14.19
N ASP A 183 6.70 -0.78 -14.88
CA ASP A 183 8.11 -0.55 -14.56
C ASP A 183 8.36 0.83 -13.92
N LEU A 184 7.29 1.55 -13.59
CA LEU A 184 7.37 2.85 -12.94
C LEU A 184 7.83 2.73 -11.48
N HIS A 185 8.50 3.76 -11.00
CA HIS A 185 8.86 3.87 -9.59
C HIS A 185 7.60 3.94 -8.71
N TRP A 186 7.67 3.46 -7.48
CA TRP A 186 6.51 3.38 -6.57
C TRP A 186 5.84 4.75 -6.28
N THR A 187 6.57 5.87 -6.33
CA THR A 187 5.97 7.22 -6.21
C THR A 187 5.08 7.56 -7.40
N GLN A 188 5.45 7.10 -8.59
CA GLN A 188 4.64 7.24 -9.80
C GLN A 188 3.40 6.32 -9.76
N LEU A 189 3.50 5.15 -9.08
CA LEU A 189 2.32 4.28 -8.89
C LEU A 189 1.23 4.97 -8.04
N HIS A 190 1.61 5.80 -7.06
CA HIS A 190 0.63 6.59 -6.30
C HIS A 190 -0.07 7.61 -7.21
N GLU A 191 0.68 8.33 -8.05
CA GLU A 191 0.08 9.27 -9.01
C GLU A 191 -0.82 8.57 -10.02
N MET A 192 -0.37 7.44 -10.57
CA MET A 192 -1.15 6.60 -11.47
C MET A 192 -2.46 6.11 -10.82
N LEU A 193 -2.44 5.78 -9.52
CA LEU A 193 -3.62 5.26 -8.82
C LEU A 193 -4.76 6.27 -8.78
N LYS A 194 -4.48 7.58 -8.79
CA LYS A 194 -5.50 8.63 -8.77
C LYS A 194 -6.49 8.53 -9.93
N ASP A 195 -6.00 8.16 -11.11
CA ASP A 195 -6.79 8.07 -12.35
C ASP A 195 -7.25 6.64 -12.69
N ALA A 196 -6.84 5.63 -11.93
CA ALA A 196 -7.27 4.25 -12.13
C ALA A 196 -8.79 4.09 -11.93
N GLU A 197 -9.44 3.19 -12.67
CA GLU A 197 -10.82 2.77 -12.40
C GLU A 197 -10.98 2.15 -11.01
N GLY A 198 -9.94 1.48 -10.53
CA GLY A 198 -9.82 0.88 -9.21
C GLY A 198 -8.58 0.02 -9.11
N PHE A 199 -8.46 -0.72 -8.01
CA PHE A 199 -7.35 -1.63 -7.83
C PHE A 199 -7.75 -2.90 -7.07
N VAL A 200 -6.96 -3.95 -7.27
CA VAL A 200 -6.98 -5.17 -6.46
C VAL A 200 -5.56 -5.45 -5.96
N ALA A 201 -5.36 -5.46 -4.66
CA ALA A 201 -4.03 -5.64 -4.09
C ALA A 201 -4.05 -6.56 -2.87
N ILE A 202 -2.88 -6.97 -2.45
CA ILE A 202 -2.64 -7.56 -1.14
C ILE A 202 -2.26 -6.47 -0.13
N ASP A 203 -1.94 -6.85 1.11
CA ASP A 203 -1.27 -5.98 2.09
C ASP A 203 0.09 -5.50 1.55
N SER A 204 0.10 -4.37 0.87
CA SER A 204 1.25 -3.80 0.16
C SER A 204 1.22 -2.26 0.18
N CYS A 205 2.18 -1.62 -0.49
CA CYS A 205 2.19 -0.15 -0.57
C CYS A 205 0.95 0.41 -1.30
N LEU A 206 0.42 -0.31 -2.28
CA LEU A 206 -0.71 0.16 -3.08
C LEU A 206 -1.96 0.42 -2.23
N GLN A 207 -2.26 -0.43 -1.23
CA GLN A 207 -3.38 -0.20 -0.33
C GLN A 207 -3.16 1.02 0.60
N HIS A 208 -1.93 1.35 0.97
CA HIS A 208 -1.64 2.59 1.68
C HIS A 208 -1.76 3.82 0.77
N PHE A 209 -1.34 3.70 -0.50
CA PHE A 209 -1.51 4.75 -1.50
C PHE A 209 -2.96 5.06 -1.76
N SER A 210 -3.84 4.05 -1.74
CA SER A 210 -5.26 4.20 -1.97
C SER A 210 -5.91 5.20 -1.02
N SER A 211 -5.47 5.22 0.24
CA SER A 211 -5.98 6.17 1.23
C SER A 211 -5.53 7.60 0.93
N SER A 212 -4.28 7.79 0.50
CA SER A 212 -3.77 9.10 0.08
C SER A 212 -4.39 9.58 -1.24
N ALA A 213 -4.64 8.67 -2.16
CA ALA A 213 -5.24 8.97 -3.47
C ALA A 213 -6.78 9.08 -3.44
N ASN A 214 -7.40 8.85 -2.28
CA ASN A 214 -8.86 8.74 -2.13
C ASN A 214 -9.48 7.77 -3.15
N LYS A 215 -8.84 6.60 -3.35
CA LYS A 215 -9.23 5.60 -4.33
C LYS A 215 -9.60 4.29 -3.63
N ALA A 216 -10.85 3.88 -3.68
CA ALA A 216 -11.28 2.59 -3.14
C ALA A 216 -10.89 1.43 -4.05
N GLY A 217 -10.58 0.29 -3.45
CA GLY A 217 -10.26 -0.96 -4.12
C GLY A 217 -10.51 -2.19 -3.25
N VAL A 218 -10.13 -3.34 -3.75
CA VAL A 218 -10.21 -4.61 -3.01
C VAL A 218 -8.83 -4.98 -2.49
N VAL A 219 -8.72 -5.26 -1.19
CA VAL A 219 -7.47 -5.66 -0.54
C VAL A 219 -7.60 -7.05 0.06
N ILE A 220 -6.70 -7.94 -0.34
CA ILE A 220 -6.63 -9.34 0.12
C ILE A 220 -5.60 -9.40 1.26
N TRP A 221 -6.03 -9.87 2.41
CA TRP A 221 -5.21 -9.95 3.61
C TRP A 221 -4.81 -11.39 3.90
N GLY A 222 -3.51 -11.59 4.03
CA GLY A 222 -2.92 -12.87 4.43
C GLY A 222 -2.61 -12.94 5.92
N SER A 223 -1.32 -12.91 6.26
CA SER A 223 -0.83 -13.05 7.64
C SER A 223 -1.04 -11.83 8.53
N THR A 224 -1.31 -10.65 7.95
CA THR A 224 -1.52 -9.39 8.69
C THR A 224 -3.01 -9.09 8.85
N ARG A 225 -3.38 -8.40 9.94
CA ARG A 225 -4.76 -8.01 10.20
C ARG A 225 -5.12 -6.75 9.45
N TRP A 226 -6.22 -6.77 8.70
CA TRP A 226 -6.71 -5.57 8.03
C TRP A 226 -7.09 -4.45 9.01
N THR A 227 -7.55 -4.80 10.22
CA THR A 227 -7.89 -3.82 11.27
C THR A 227 -6.69 -3.01 11.75
N GLN A 228 -5.47 -3.52 11.56
CA GLN A 228 -4.24 -2.84 11.96
C GLN A 228 -3.64 -1.99 10.84
N PHE A 229 -3.77 -2.41 9.59
CA PHE A 229 -3.07 -1.79 8.47
C PHE A 229 -4.00 -1.29 7.37
N GLY A 230 -5.24 -1.77 7.32
CA GLY A 230 -6.20 -1.47 6.26
C GLY A 230 -6.97 -0.18 6.50
N TYR A 231 -7.63 0.28 5.47
CA TYR A 231 -8.47 1.47 5.49
C TYR A 231 -9.91 1.09 5.19
N SER A 232 -10.86 1.71 5.89
CA SER A 232 -12.30 1.36 5.83
C SER A 232 -12.97 1.66 4.50
N HIS A 233 -12.39 2.53 3.66
CA HIS A 233 -12.90 2.81 2.32
C HIS A 233 -12.63 1.69 1.30
N ASN A 234 -11.75 0.73 1.67
CA ASN A 234 -11.46 -0.45 0.86
C ASN A 234 -12.36 -1.63 1.26
N GLU A 235 -12.66 -2.52 0.30
CA GLU A 235 -13.19 -3.84 0.58
C GLU A 235 -12.05 -4.75 1.06
N ASN A 236 -11.98 -4.95 2.37
CA ASN A 236 -10.91 -5.72 3.02
C ASN A 236 -11.32 -7.19 3.14
N LEU A 237 -10.69 -8.05 2.38
CA LEU A 237 -11.01 -9.48 2.29
C LEU A 237 -9.95 -10.32 2.99
N GLN A 238 -10.35 -11.09 3.99
CA GLN A 238 -9.50 -12.04 4.68
C GLN A 238 -10.23 -13.39 4.74
N PHE A 239 -9.55 -14.45 4.32
CA PHE A 239 -10.09 -15.79 4.38
C PHE A 239 -9.83 -16.39 5.76
N HIS A 240 -10.89 -16.59 6.53
CA HIS A 240 -10.83 -17.29 7.81
C HIS A 240 -11.38 -18.70 7.63
N MET A 241 -10.56 -19.70 7.90
CA MET A 241 -10.92 -21.13 7.87
C MET A 241 -11.84 -21.54 9.06
N GLY A 242 -12.76 -20.66 9.47
CA GLY A 242 -13.65 -20.90 10.62
C GLY A 242 -12.98 -20.75 11.99
N ASN A 243 -11.71 -20.48 12.05
CA ASN A 243 -10.97 -20.22 13.27
C ASN A 243 -10.99 -18.73 13.57
N LYS A 244 -11.31 -18.36 14.82
CA LYS A 244 -11.08 -17.00 15.29
C LYS A 244 -9.59 -16.69 15.17
N TRP A 245 -9.26 -15.48 14.70
CA TRP A 245 -7.92 -14.99 14.76
C TRP A 245 -7.37 -15.13 16.19
N ASP A 246 -6.20 -15.73 16.34
CA ASP A 246 -5.55 -15.83 17.65
C ASP A 246 -5.06 -14.45 18.06
N GLU A 247 -5.77 -13.80 18.98
CA GLU A 247 -5.48 -12.47 19.47
C GLU A 247 -4.13 -12.36 20.19
N THR A 248 -3.51 -13.49 20.51
CA THR A 248 -2.18 -13.55 21.13
C THR A 248 -1.05 -13.50 20.11
N LYS A 249 -1.34 -13.64 18.79
CA LYS A 249 -0.35 -13.65 17.72
C LYS A 249 -0.37 -12.34 16.95
N PHE A 250 0.81 -11.78 16.71
CA PHE A 250 0.98 -10.61 15.85
C PHE A 250 0.65 -10.92 14.38
N ASN A 251 1.09 -12.07 13.89
CA ASN A 251 0.84 -12.56 12.55
C ASN A 251 0.28 -13.98 12.59
N ASP A 252 -0.70 -14.25 11.74
CA ASP A 252 -1.11 -15.62 11.47
C ASP A 252 -0.30 -16.17 10.29
N SER A 253 0.49 -17.21 10.53
CA SER A 253 1.35 -17.82 9.52
C SER A 253 0.64 -18.85 8.64
N ASP A 254 -0.68 -19.03 8.78
CA ASP A 254 -1.41 -19.97 7.94
C ASP A 254 -1.47 -19.46 6.49
N PRO A 255 -0.83 -20.16 5.53
CA PRO A 255 -0.79 -19.71 4.13
C PRO A 255 -2.17 -19.73 3.44
N ARG A 256 -3.19 -20.31 4.09
CA ARG A 256 -4.55 -20.32 3.56
C ARG A 256 -5.29 -19.01 3.78
N ASN A 257 -4.79 -18.12 4.65
CA ASN A 257 -5.47 -16.85 4.96
C ASN A 257 -5.63 -15.93 3.74
N ASN A 258 -4.78 -16.06 2.73
CA ASN A 258 -4.85 -15.30 1.48
C ASN A 258 -5.52 -16.06 0.32
N MET A 259 -6.21 -17.17 0.58
CA MET A 259 -6.92 -17.96 -0.44
C MET A 259 -8.37 -17.49 -0.67
N VAL A 260 -8.60 -16.19 -0.67
CA VAL A 260 -9.91 -15.64 -1.00
C VAL A 260 -10.31 -16.03 -2.43
N SER A 261 -11.55 -16.48 -2.61
CA SER A 261 -12.03 -16.88 -3.95
C SER A 261 -11.99 -15.72 -4.96
N PRO A 262 -11.47 -15.93 -6.19
CA PRO A 262 -11.51 -14.93 -7.26
C PRO A 262 -12.90 -14.34 -7.51
N LYS A 263 -13.95 -15.16 -7.42
CA LYS A 263 -15.35 -14.71 -7.57
C LYS A 263 -15.71 -13.64 -6.54
N ILE A 264 -15.37 -13.84 -5.27
CA ILE A 264 -15.65 -12.87 -4.21
C ILE A 264 -14.92 -11.55 -4.49
N ILE A 265 -13.66 -11.60 -4.92
CA ILE A 265 -12.86 -10.43 -5.27
C ILE A 265 -13.56 -9.62 -6.36
N ILE A 266 -14.00 -10.27 -7.43
CA ILE A 266 -14.67 -9.62 -8.57
C ILE A 266 -16.03 -9.05 -8.16
N ASP A 267 -16.83 -9.80 -7.40
CA ASP A 267 -18.14 -9.32 -6.93
C ASP A 267 -17.98 -8.05 -6.08
N LYS A 268 -16.98 -8.00 -5.20
CA LYS A 268 -16.65 -6.81 -4.39
C LYS A 268 -16.12 -5.65 -5.22
N PHE A 269 -15.24 -5.91 -6.18
CA PHE A 269 -14.74 -4.89 -7.09
C PHE A 269 -15.87 -4.25 -7.90
N LYS A 270 -16.82 -5.05 -8.41
CA LYS A 270 -18.01 -4.58 -9.13
C LYS A 270 -18.90 -3.72 -8.25
N SER A 271 -19.10 -4.08 -6.98
CA SER A 271 -19.94 -3.31 -6.06
C SER A 271 -19.35 -1.92 -5.78
N LEU A 272 -18.03 -1.80 -5.63
CA LEU A 272 -17.36 -0.51 -5.46
C LEU A 272 -17.57 0.42 -6.67
N ASN A 273 -17.49 -0.12 -7.88
CA ASN A 273 -17.62 0.67 -9.10
C ASN A 273 -19.08 1.10 -9.36
N LYS A 274 -20.07 0.27 -9.01
CA LYS A 274 -21.49 0.67 -9.09
C LYS A 274 -21.82 1.84 -8.17
N ASN A 275 -21.29 1.82 -6.95
CA ASN A 275 -21.53 2.90 -5.99
C ASN A 275 -20.95 4.25 -6.46
N LYS A 276 -19.81 4.23 -7.19
CA LYS A 276 -19.26 5.45 -7.82
C LYS A 276 -20.17 6.01 -8.90
N GLN A 277 -20.74 5.17 -9.75
CA GLN A 277 -21.63 5.62 -10.83
C GLN A 277 -22.91 6.25 -10.30
N VAL A 278 -23.46 5.73 -9.20
CA VAL A 278 -24.64 6.30 -8.54
C VAL A 278 -24.31 7.65 -7.91
N ALA A 279 -23.16 7.80 -7.24
CA ALA A 279 -22.77 9.07 -6.64
C ALA A 279 -22.55 10.18 -7.70
N CYS A 280 -21.91 9.88 -8.84
CA CYS A 280 -21.73 10.84 -9.93
C CYS A 280 -23.04 11.19 -10.70
N ALA A 281 -24.08 10.39 -10.59
CA ALA A 281 -25.36 10.65 -11.24
C ALA A 281 -26.32 11.51 -10.39
N THR A 282 -25.97 11.76 -9.13
CA THR A 282 -26.74 12.54 -8.15
C THR A 282 -26.17 13.92 -7.87
N GLU A 283 -25.01 14.25 -8.44
CA GLU A 283 -24.41 15.60 -8.49
C GLU A 283 -24.77 16.28 -9.84
#